data_3ec177d567715080352fe2c01c96ce86
#
_entry.id   3ec177d567715080352fe2c01c96ce86
#
_cell.length_a   1.000
_cell.length_b   1.000
_cell.length_c   1.000
_cell.angle_alpha   90.00
_cell.angle_beta   90.00
_cell.angle_gamma   90.00
#
_symmetry.space_group_name_H-M   'P 1'
#
loop_
_entity.id
_entity.type
_entity.pdbx_description
1 polymer ?
#
loop_
_entity_poly.entity_id
_entity_poly.type
_entity_poly.pdbx_seq_one_letter_code
_entity_poly.pdbx_strand_id
1 'polypeptide(L)'
;MAGKVMDMQVGFAIVNVVDPTSGQQIPLIGSFLYNLAVIILLVTNGHHMIIAALVESFRAVPLAGMEPNLSIALLLANFTGGIFVTGMKIAMPITFAILLTNVGLGILSRTMPQMNIFVVGIPMQLMIGIVVLSMIIPFYVLFLDVLFNEMYGNISLAVRALQ
;
A
#
# COMPACT_ATOMS: atom_id res chain seq x y z
N MET A 1 -3.52 -0.86 -2.24
CA MET A 1 -4.19 0.43 -1.94
C MET A 1 -3.18 1.58 -1.95
N ALA A 2 -2.16 1.58 -1.11
CA ALA A 2 -1.11 2.62 -1.05
C ALA A 2 -0.52 2.97 -2.43
N GLY A 3 -0.07 1.97 -3.21
CA GLY A 3 0.51 2.18 -4.52
C GLY A 3 -0.41 2.91 -5.50
N LYS A 4 -1.71 2.61 -5.52
CA LYS A 4 -2.66 3.35 -6.38
C LYS A 4 -2.75 4.83 -6.01
N VAL A 5 -2.75 5.14 -4.70
CA VAL A 5 -2.74 6.54 -4.24
C VAL A 5 -1.46 7.24 -4.68
N MET A 6 -0.30 6.57 -4.54
CA MET A 6 0.99 7.11 -4.99
C MET A 6 1.02 7.33 -6.51
N ASP A 7 0.56 6.36 -7.31
CA ASP A 7 0.50 6.47 -8.78
C ASP A 7 -0.35 7.66 -9.22
N MET A 8 -1.50 7.88 -8.57
CA MET A 8 -2.37 9.02 -8.84
C MET A 8 -1.70 10.35 -8.49
N GLN A 9 -1.00 10.41 -7.37
CA GLN A 9 -0.34 11.65 -6.90
C GLN A 9 0.89 12.02 -7.71
N VAL A 10 1.71 11.04 -8.09
CA VAL A 10 2.94 11.25 -8.87
C VAL A 10 2.63 11.58 -10.34
N GLY A 11 1.40 11.31 -10.80
CA GLY A 11 0.98 11.63 -12.16
C GLY A 11 1.13 10.48 -13.16
N PHE A 12 1.50 9.27 -12.73
CA PHE A 12 1.50 8.09 -13.61
C PHE A 12 0.11 7.75 -14.16
N ALA A 13 -0.96 8.18 -13.48
CA ALA A 13 -2.32 8.03 -13.99
C ALA A 13 -2.54 8.74 -15.33
N ILE A 14 -1.77 9.78 -15.66
CA ILE A 14 -1.88 10.53 -16.93
C ILE A 14 -1.37 9.67 -18.10
N VAL A 15 -0.38 8.84 -17.88
CA VAL A 15 0.17 7.94 -18.91
C VAL A 15 -0.90 6.94 -19.39
N ASN A 16 -1.80 6.53 -18.49
CA ASN A 16 -2.90 5.62 -18.81
C ASN A 16 -4.03 6.28 -19.63
N VAL A 17 -4.12 7.61 -19.63
CA VAL A 17 -5.09 8.35 -20.43
C VAL A 17 -4.66 8.41 -21.91
N VAL A 18 -3.38 8.24 -22.19
CA VAL A 18 -2.81 8.34 -23.55
C VAL A 18 -3.03 7.06 -24.37
N ASP A 19 -3.24 5.91 -23.73
CA ASP A 19 -3.55 4.65 -24.43
C ASP A 19 -4.91 4.06 -23.98
N PRO A 20 -6.02 4.52 -24.54
CA PRO A 20 -7.35 4.02 -24.20
C PRO A 20 -7.63 2.59 -24.72
N THR A 21 -6.74 2.02 -25.54
CA THR A 21 -6.98 0.72 -26.18
C THR A 21 -6.82 -0.46 -25.24
N SER A 22 -6.00 -0.34 -24.19
CA SER A 22 -5.76 -1.41 -23.22
C SER A 22 -6.79 -1.45 -22.06
N GLY A 23 -7.54 -0.38 -21.82
CA GLY A 23 -8.62 -0.30 -20.81
C GLY A 23 -8.19 -0.58 -19.36
N GLN A 24 -6.95 -0.97 -19.12
CA GLN A 24 -6.44 -1.31 -17.80
C GLN A 24 -5.42 -0.27 -17.32
N GLN A 25 -5.76 0.39 -16.22
CA GLN A 25 -4.82 1.23 -15.49
C GLN A 25 -3.86 0.33 -14.71
N ILE A 26 -2.63 0.16 -15.20
CA ILE A 26 -1.59 -0.58 -14.48
C ILE A 26 -0.87 0.38 -13.54
N PRO A 27 -1.06 0.26 -12.21
CA PRO A 27 -0.36 1.11 -11.25
C PRO A 27 1.12 0.70 -11.18
N LEU A 28 2.01 1.53 -11.72
CA LEU A 28 3.45 1.22 -11.80
C LEU A 28 4.10 1.12 -10.41
N ILE A 29 3.93 2.14 -9.58
CA ILE A 29 4.44 2.16 -8.20
C ILE A 29 3.76 1.04 -7.39
N GLY A 30 2.45 0.86 -7.59
CA GLY A 30 1.70 -0.18 -6.92
C GLY A 30 2.22 -1.58 -7.24
N SER A 31 2.49 -1.87 -8.50
CA SER A 31 3.03 -3.16 -8.95
C SER A 31 4.47 -3.37 -8.44
N PHE A 32 5.29 -2.33 -8.47
CA PHE A 32 6.65 -2.39 -7.93
C PHE A 32 6.67 -2.71 -6.43
N LEU A 33 5.89 -1.97 -5.62
CA LEU A 33 5.80 -2.20 -4.18
C LEU A 33 5.19 -3.58 -3.84
N TYR A 34 4.22 -4.04 -4.65
CA TYR A 34 3.66 -5.38 -4.50
C TYR A 34 4.72 -6.47 -4.74
N ASN A 35 5.46 -6.40 -5.84
CA ASN A 35 6.52 -7.36 -6.15
C ASN A 35 7.61 -7.35 -5.06
N LEU A 36 8.00 -6.16 -4.58
CA LEU A 36 8.95 -6.02 -3.47
C LEU A 36 8.42 -6.68 -2.20
N ALA A 37 7.14 -6.47 -1.86
CA ALA A 37 6.51 -7.10 -0.70
C ALA A 37 6.49 -8.63 -0.80
N VAL A 38 6.20 -9.19 -1.99
CA VAL A 38 6.24 -10.64 -2.22
C VAL A 38 7.66 -11.19 -2.06
N ILE A 39 8.67 -10.50 -2.59
CA ILE A 39 10.08 -10.91 -2.42
C ILE A 39 10.46 -10.93 -0.94
N ILE A 40 10.11 -9.87 -0.19
CA ILE A 40 10.41 -9.80 1.25
C ILE A 40 9.68 -10.91 2.01
N LEU A 41 8.40 -11.16 1.71
CA LEU A 41 7.63 -12.26 2.30
C LEU A 41 8.32 -13.62 2.11
N LEU A 42 8.90 -13.85 0.92
CA LEU A 42 9.60 -15.09 0.62
C LEU A 42 10.95 -15.17 1.36
N VAL A 43 11.70 -14.07 1.38
CA VAL A 43 13.04 -14.00 2.05
C VAL A 43 12.90 -14.15 3.57
N THR A 44 11.87 -13.58 4.18
CA THR A 44 11.59 -13.69 5.62
C THR A 44 10.89 -14.99 6.01
N ASN A 45 10.72 -15.93 5.06
CA ASN A 45 9.96 -17.17 5.28
C ASN A 45 8.50 -16.95 5.73
N GLY A 46 7.92 -15.80 5.48
CA GLY A 46 6.54 -15.46 5.82
C GLY A 46 5.51 -16.41 5.20
N HIS A 47 5.83 -17.00 4.04
CA HIS A 47 5.00 -18.02 3.41
C HIS A 47 4.85 -19.30 4.27
N HIS A 48 5.90 -19.70 5.00
CA HIS A 48 5.81 -20.83 5.95
C HIS A 48 4.89 -20.48 7.13
N MET A 49 4.92 -19.24 7.60
CA MET A 49 4.03 -18.79 8.67
C MET A 49 2.57 -18.81 8.24
N ILE A 50 2.26 -18.44 6.99
CA ILE A 50 0.90 -18.51 6.43
C ILE A 50 0.43 -19.97 6.35
N ILE A 51 1.28 -20.86 5.86
CA ILE A 51 0.96 -22.29 5.76
C ILE A 51 0.74 -22.89 7.16
N ALA A 52 1.61 -22.58 8.13
CA ALA A 52 1.47 -23.03 9.51
C ALA A 52 0.15 -22.56 10.15
N ALA A 53 -0.20 -21.28 9.95
CA ALA A 53 -1.47 -20.73 10.42
C ALA A 53 -2.68 -21.43 9.78
N LEU A 54 -2.60 -21.76 8.49
CA LEU A 54 -3.65 -22.52 7.80
C LEU A 54 -3.81 -23.93 8.41
N VAL A 55 -2.72 -24.64 8.63
CA VAL A 55 -2.76 -25.99 9.26
C VAL A 55 -3.31 -25.90 10.68
N GLU A 56 -2.92 -24.90 11.45
CA GLU A 56 -3.42 -24.68 12.81
C GLU A 56 -4.92 -24.37 12.81
N SER A 57 -5.42 -23.60 11.86
CA SER A 57 -6.85 -23.29 11.74
C SER A 57 -7.70 -24.55 11.51
N PHE A 58 -7.24 -25.49 10.70
CA PHE A 58 -7.93 -26.79 10.50
C PHE A 58 -7.95 -27.68 11.74
N ARG A 59 -6.97 -27.53 12.63
CA ARG A 59 -6.92 -28.30 13.88
C ARG A 59 -7.75 -27.65 14.98
N ALA A 60 -7.81 -26.32 14.97
CA ALA A 60 -8.44 -25.53 16.02
C ALA A 60 -9.95 -25.40 15.85
N VAL A 61 -10.43 -25.37 14.59
CA VAL A 61 -11.85 -25.12 14.30
C VAL A 61 -12.54 -26.42 13.87
N PRO A 62 -13.41 -27.01 14.72
CA PRO A 62 -14.19 -28.19 14.35
C PRO A 62 -15.25 -27.83 13.29
N LEU A 63 -15.37 -28.64 12.25
CA LEU A 63 -16.26 -28.42 11.10
C LEU A 63 -17.77 -28.30 11.46
N ALA A 64 -18.17 -28.68 12.67
CA ALA A 64 -19.58 -28.76 13.09
C ALA A 64 -19.93 -27.86 14.31
N GLY A 65 -19.10 -26.90 14.69
CA GLY A 65 -19.29 -26.18 15.96
C GLY A 65 -19.05 -24.66 15.90
N MET A 66 -19.08 -24.05 14.73
CA MET A 66 -18.91 -22.59 14.63
C MET A 66 -20.16 -21.88 15.15
N GLU A 67 -20.07 -21.29 16.33
CA GLU A 67 -21.03 -20.30 16.75
C GLU A 67 -20.53 -18.89 16.32
N PRO A 68 -21.33 -18.12 15.54
CA PRO A 68 -20.95 -16.77 15.16
C PRO A 68 -20.88 -15.89 16.41
N ASN A 69 -19.66 -15.55 16.82
CA ASN A 69 -19.42 -14.72 17.98
C ASN A 69 -19.18 -13.25 17.54
N LEU A 70 -19.78 -12.32 18.27
CA LEU A 70 -19.59 -10.87 18.05
C LEU A 70 -18.11 -10.45 18.07
N SER A 71 -17.28 -11.17 18.82
CA SER A 71 -15.82 -10.96 18.88
C SER A 71 -15.16 -11.09 17.51
N ILE A 72 -15.60 -12.02 16.67
CA ILE A 72 -15.05 -12.26 15.31
C ILE A 72 -15.39 -11.08 14.40
N ALA A 73 -16.62 -10.56 14.48
CA ALA A 73 -17.04 -9.41 13.70
C ALA A 73 -16.20 -8.15 14.05
N LEU A 74 -15.93 -7.94 15.33
CA LEU A 74 -15.08 -6.84 15.81
C LEU A 74 -13.62 -7.02 15.36
N LEU A 75 -13.08 -8.24 15.40
CA LEU A 75 -11.73 -8.53 14.90
C LEU A 75 -11.61 -8.22 13.41
N LEU A 76 -12.57 -8.67 12.59
CA LEU A 76 -12.58 -8.40 11.14
C LEU A 76 -12.69 -6.91 10.84
N ALA A 77 -13.51 -6.18 11.60
CA ALA A 77 -13.63 -4.73 11.48
C ALA A 77 -12.30 -4.02 11.79
N ASN A 78 -11.63 -4.44 12.88
CA ASN A 78 -10.33 -3.90 13.27
C ASN A 78 -9.24 -4.21 12.23
N PHE A 79 -9.22 -5.43 11.67
CA PHE A 79 -8.27 -5.79 10.60
C PHE A 79 -8.50 -4.96 9.35
N THR A 80 -9.75 -4.77 8.94
CA THR A 80 -10.09 -3.95 7.78
C THR A 80 -9.67 -2.49 8.01
N GLY A 81 -9.95 -1.95 9.18
CA GLY A 81 -9.47 -0.62 9.58
C GLY A 81 -7.94 -0.52 9.58
N GLY A 82 -7.25 -1.53 10.11
CA GLY A 82 -5.79 -1.63 10.14
C GLY A 82 -5.16 -1.60 8.74
N ILE A 83 -5.73 -2.33 7.78
CA ILE A 83 -5.27 -2.32 6.38
C ILE A 83 -5.37 -0.91 5.77
N PHE A 84 -6.46 -0.19 6.05
CA PHE A 84 -6.64 1.17 5.55
C PHE A 84 -5.61 2.13 6.14
N VAL A 85 -5.45 2.12 7.46
CA VAL A 85 -4.48 2.96 8.18
C VAL A 85 -3.05 2.69 7.73
N THR A 86 -2.70 1.42 7.59
CA THR A 86 -1.38 0.97 7.10
C THR A 86 -1.13 1.45 5.68
N GLY A 87 -2.12 1.29 4.78
CA GLY A 87 -2.03 1.77 3.41
C GLY A 87 -1.81 3.29 3.33
N MET A 88 -2.49 4.05 4.18
CA MET A 88 -2.31 5.50 4.27
C MET A 88 -0.92 5.88 4.81
N LYS A 89 -0.43 5.22 5.86
CA LYS A 89 0.92 5.46 6.42
C LYS A 89 2.00 5.27 5.36
N ILE A 90 1.91 4.24 4.53
CA ILE A 90 2.86 3.98 3.44
C ILE A 90 2.77 5.06 2.36
N ALA A 91 1.57 5.53 2.01
CA ALA A 91 1.38 6.52 0.95
C ALA A 91 1.72 7.95 1.41
N MET A 92 1.63 8.24 2.70
CA MET A 92 1.72 9.61 3.24
C MET A 92 2.99 10.38 2.86
N PRO A 93 4.21 9.81 2.92
CA PRO A 93 5.42 10.57 2.58
C PRO A 93 5.43 11.07 1.14
N ILE A 94 5.03 10.24 0.18
CA ILE A 94 4.95 10.63 -1.24
C ILE A 94 3.82 11.64 -1.44
N THR A 95 2.65 11.39 -0.86
CA THR A 95 1.50 12.29 -0.95
C THR A 95 1.86 13.68 -0.44
N PHE A 96 2.56 13.76 0.70
CA PHE A 96 3.00 15.04 1.27
C PHE A 96 4.02 15.75 0.40
N ALA A 97 5.02 15.03 -0.13
CA ALA A 97 6.02 15.60 -1.03
C ALA A 97 5.40 16.17 -2.31
N ILE A 98 4.47 15.45 -2.92
CA ILE A 98 3.77 15.90 -4.13
C ILE A 98 2.83 17.07 -3.81
N LEU A 99 2.19 17.07 -2.65
CA LEU A 99 1.36 18.21 -2.22
C LEU A 99 2.20 19.49 -2.10
N LEU A 100 3.38 19.40 -1.47
CA LEU A 100 4.32 20.55 -1.42
C LEU A 100 4.76 20.99 -2.82
N THR A 101 5.03 20.04 -3.70
CA THR A 101 5.37 20.31 -5.10
C THR A 101 4.24 21.08 -5.81
N ASN A 102 2.99 20.63 -5.61
CA ASN A 102 1.82 21.29 -6.20
C ASN A 102 1.62 22.72 -5.69
N VAL A 103 1.85 22.93 -4.39
CA VAL A 103 1.83 24.29 -3.81
C VAL A 103 2.93 25.16 -4.44
N GLY A 104 4.16 24.64 -4.57
CA GLY A 104 5.25 25.33 -5.24
C GLY A 104 4.94 25.69 -6.69
N LEU A 105 4.41 24.73 -7.46
CA LEU A 105 3.97 24.96 -8.84
C LEU A 105 2.84 25.99 -8.92
N GLY A 106 1.91 25.99 -7.96
CA GLY A 106 0.84 27.00 -7.87
C GLY A 106 1.38 28.41 -7.63
N ILE A 107 2.43 28.57 -6.81
CA ILE A 107 3.10 29.85 -6.61
C ILE A 107 3.83 30.27 -7.89
N LEU A 108 4.58 29.35 -8.52
CA LEU A 108 5.29 29.61 -9.77
C LEU A 108 4.35 30.06 -10.90
N SER A 109 3.16 29.48 -10.99
CA SER A 109 2.16 29.85 -11.98
C SER A 109 1.71 31.29 -11.85
N ARG A 110 1.66 31.79 -10.64
CA ARG A 110 1.25 33.18 -10.36
C ARG A 110 2.36 34.16 -10.64
N THR A 111 3.62 33.76 -10.43
CA THR A 111 4.79 34.64 -10.65
C THR A 111 5.26 34.66 -12.10
N MET A 112 5.09 33.52 -12.80
CA MET A 112 5.48 33.35 -14.21
C MET A 112 4.29 32.88 -15.07
N PRO A 113 3.32 33.75 -15.38
CA PRO A 113 2.09 33.32 -16.08
C PRO A 113 2.33 32.86 -17.53
N GLN A 114 3.51 33.14 -18.10
CA GLN A 114 3.89 32.68 -19.44
C GLN A 114 4.35 31.20 -19.45
N MET A 115 4.63 30.61 -18.30
CA MET A 115 5.12 29.24 -18.20
C MET A 115 3.93 28.25 -18.24
N ASN A 116 4.00 27.28 -19.14
CA ASN A 116 3.01 26.21 -19.18
C ASN A 116 3.27 25.22 -18.05
N ILE A 117 2.47 25.32 -16.97
CA ILE A 117 2.62 24.51 -15.76
C ILE A 117 2.47 23.03 -16.04
N PHE A 118 1.63 22.62 -17.00
CA PHE A 118 1.46 21.22 -17.33
C PHE A 118 2.72 20.61 -17.95
N VAL A 119 3.46 21.40 -18.74
CA VAL A 119 4.70 20.94 -19.39
C VAL A 119 5.84 20.77 -18.38
N VAL A 120 5.90 21.61 -17.35
CA VAL A 120 6.95 21.55 -16.32
C VAL A 120 6.51 20.75 -15.10
N GLY A 121 5.25 20.84 -14.73
CA GLY A 121 4.71 20.23 -13.51
C GLY A 121 4.72 18.71 -13.52
N ILE A 122 4.28 18.11 -14.63
CA ILE A 122 4.21 16.63 -14.73
C ILE A 122 5.61 16.00 -14.61
N PRO A 123 6.64 16.41 -15.39
CA PRO A 123 7.98 15.87 -15.21
C PRO A 123 8.57 16.14 -13.82
N MET A 124 8.28 17.30 -13.23
CA MET A 124 8.76 17.65 -11.89
C MET A 124 8.15 16.74 -10.82
N GLN A 125 6.83 16.47 -10.87
CA GLN A 125 6.18 15.54 -9.98
C GLN A 125 6.72 14.13 -10.11
N LEU A 126 6.98 13.67 -11.34
CA LEU A 126 7.57 12.35 -11.59
C LEU A 126 8.97 12.26 -10.97
N MET A 127 9.83 13.25 -11.20
CA MET A 127 11.18 13.26 -10.63
C MET A 127 11.16 13.25 -9.10
N ILE A 128 10.38 14.14 -8.48
CA ILE A 128 10.25 14.21 -7.03
C ILE A 128 9.65 12.90 -6.48
N GLY A 129 8.62 12.35 -7.13
CA GLY A 129 8.02 11.09 -6.75
C GLY A 129 9.00 9.93 -6.74
N ILE A 130 9.85 9.82 -7.77
CA ILE A 130 10.89 8.78 -7.87
C ILE A 130 11.96 8.97 -6.78
N VAL A 131 12.43 10.20 -6.57
CA VAL A 131 13.43 10.50 -5.53
C VAL A 131 12.89 10.14 -4.13
N VAL A 132 11.66 10.57 -3.82
CA VAL A 132 11.03 10.28 -2.53
C VAL A 132 10.77 8.78 -2.40
N LEU A 133 10.32 8.11 -3.46
CA LEU A 133 10.14 6.65 -3.47
C LEU A 133 11.46 5.93 -3.14
N SER A 134 12.57 6.33 -3.75
CA SER A 134 13.88 5.72 -3.49
C SER A 134 14.33 5.87 -2.04
N MET A 135 14.01 7.00 -1.41
CA MET A 135 14.30 7.25 0.01
C MET A 135 13.41 6.41 0.94
N ILE A 136 12.20 6.09 0.53
CA ILE A 136 11.23 5.34 1.34
C ILE A 136 11.49 3.83 1.29
N ILE A 137 12.07 3.29 0.21
CA ILE A 137 12.27 1.84 0.04
C ILE A 137 12.90 1.16 1.27
N PRO A 138 14.00 1.66 1.87
CA PRO A 138 14.59 1.04 3.05
C PRO A 138 13.62 0.97 4.24
N PHE A 139 12.88 2.06 4.48
CA PHE A 139 11.86 2.11 5.54
C PHE A 139 10.67 1.20 5.24
N TYR A 140 10.30 1.08 3.97
CA TYR A 140 9.23 0.17 3.53
C TYR A 140 9.59 -1.29 3.80
N VAL A 141 10.84 -1.69 3.55
CA VAL A 141 11.33 -3.04 3.85
C VAL A 141 11.23 -3.36 5.34
N LEU A 142 11.73 -2.46 6.19
CA LEU A 142 11.64 -2.60 7.65
C LEU A 142 10.19 -2.63 8.14
N PHE A 143 9.36 -1.79 7.57
CA PHE A 143 7.94 -1.73 7.91
C PHE A 143 7.19 -3.01 7.54
N LEU A 144 7.51 -3.61 6.39
CA LEU A 144 6.90 -4.88 5.97
C LEU A 144 7.27 -6.04 6.89
N ASP A 145 8.50 -6.09 7.38
CA ASP A 145 8.91 -7.13 8.33
C ASP A 145 8.06 -7.06 9.63
N VAL A 146 7.90 -5.88 10.18
CA VAL A 146 7.03 -5.65 11.36
C VAL A 146 5.58 -6.02 11.05
N LEU A 147 5.08 -5.62 9.88
CA LEU A 147 3.70 -5.86 9.46
C LEU A 147 3.41 -7.36 9.27
N PHE A 148 4.34 -8.12 8.72
CA PHE A 148 4.17 -9.56 8.57
C PHE A 148 4.14 -10.27 9.92
N ASN A 149 4.97 -9.84 10.87
CA ASN A 149 4.96 -10.37 12.24
C ASN A 149 3.64 -10.05 12.98
N GLU A 150 3.13 -8.80 12.84
CA GLU A 150 1.81 -8.43 13.39
C GLU A 150 0.67 -9.22 12.74
N MET A 151 0.73 -9.42 11.43
CA MET A 151 -0.26 -10.21 10.70
C MET A 151 -0.34 -11.64 11.22
N TYR A 152 0.81 -12.27 11.47
CA TYR A 152 0.86 -13.61 12.06
C TYR A 152 0.24 -13.66 13.47
N GLY A 153 0.59 -12.70 14.32
CA GLY A 153 -0.01 -12.55 15.64
C GLY A 153 -1.54 -12.41 15.57
N ASN A 154 -2.02 -11.61 14.65
CA ASN A 154 -3.45 -11.39 14.44
C ASN A 154 -4.17 -12.64 13.91
N ILE A 155 -3.55 -13.40 13.01
CA ILE A 155 -4.12 -14.67 12.52
C ILE A 155 -4.22 -15.67 13.67
N SER A 156 -3.20 -15.80 14.51
CA SER A 156 -3.21 -16.72 15.66
C SER A 156 -4.29 -16.34 16.68
N LEU A 157 -4.50 -15.04 16.91
CA LEU A 157 -5.59 -14.54 17.76
C LEU A 157 -6.97 -14.86 17.16
N ALA A 158 -7.14 -14.69 15.84
CA ALA A 158 -8.38 -15.01 15.17
C ALA A 158 -8.71 -16.52 15.25
N VAL A 159 -7.71 -17.39 15.06
CA VAL A 159 -7.88 -18.84 15.20
C VAL A 159 -8.28 -19.23 16.63
N ARG A 160 -7.70 -18.61 17.65
CA ARG A 160 -8.07 -18.84 19.06
C ARG A 160 -9.45 -18.30 19.40
N ALA A 161 -9.91 -17.23 18.78
CA ALA A 161 -11.25 -16.69 19.00
C ALA A 161 -12.37 -17.56 18.37
N LEU A 162 -12.00 -18.49 17.50
CA LEU A 162 -12.90 -19.47 16.86
C LEU A 162 -13.02 -20.79 17.64
N GLN A 163 -12.19 -21.00 18.68
CA GLN A 163 -12.25 -22.12 19.61
C GLN A 163 -13.30 -21.89 20.71
#